data_64375558a984a6f689ade495d72bbfe0
#
_entry.id   64375558a984a6f689ade495d72bbfe0
#
_cell.length_a   1.000
_cell.length_b   1.000
_cell.length_c   1.000
_cell.angle_alpha   90.00
_cell.angle_beta   90.00
_cell.angle_gamma   90.00
#
_symmetry.space_group_name_H-M   'P 1'
#
loop_
_entity.id
_entity.type
_entity.pdbx_description
1 polymer ?
#
loop_
_entity_poly.entity_id
_entity_poly.type
_entity_poly.pdbx_seq_one_letter_code
_entity_poly.pdbx_strand_id
1 'polypeptide(L)'
;MVADGPRAYILAMNITLDDMAPAIRLPEFAPLATAAADYDVVRRAIAHIRGNWRSQPEIEAIAHSAGVTATELHHLFRRWCGLTPKAFLQALTLNSARELLRSSASVLDTAYEVGLSGPGRLHDLFVTHEAMSPGEWKAGGEGLTMTYGFHPSPFGMALVMTTPRGLAGLALADSGKERAALRDMKSRWPKAKYVEDFA
;
A
#
# COMPACT_ATOMS: atom_id res chain seq x y z
N MET A 1 15.76 23.40 -10.24
CA MET A 1 14.99 22.28 -10.81
C MET A 1 15.21 21.10 -9.87
N VAL A 2 14.35 20.96 -8.86
CA VAL A 2 14.47 19.98 -7.77
C VAL A 2 13.68 18.73 -8.20
N ALA A 3 14.38 17.60 -8.27
CA ALA A 3 13.79 16.31 -8.64
C ALA A 3 12.79 15.87 -7.58
N ASP A 4 11.57 15.66 -8.02
CA ASP A 4 10.47 15.11 -7.22
C ASP A 4 10.77 13.63 -6.94
N GLY A 5 11.10 13.31 -5.69
CA GLY A 5 11.35 11.94 -5.24
C GLY A 5 10.05 11.12 -5.22
N PRO A 6 10.13 9.78 -5.21
CA PRO A 6 8.96 8.92 -5.32
C PRO A 6 8.04 9.14 -4.13
N ARG A 7 6.83 9.64 -4.40
CA ARG A 7 5.73 9.70 -3.43
C ARG A 7 5.33 8.28 -3.08
N ALA A 8 5.73 7.83 -1.89
CA ALA A 8 5.19 6.63 -1.29
C ALA A 8 3.70 6.87 -1.01
N TYR A 9 2.82 6.24 -1.77
CA TYR A 9 1.40 6.15 -1.45
C TYR A 9 1.20 5.11 -0.32
N ILE A 10 1.65 5.45 0.87
CA ILE A 10 1.00 5.00 2.09
C ILE A 10 -0.34 5.74 2.08
N LEU A 11 -1.42 5.06 2.42
CA LEU A 11 -2.70 5.72 2.71
C LEU A 11 -2.42 6.86 3.70
N ALA A 12 -2.12 8.05 3.20
CA ALA A 12 -1.92 9.22 4.02
C ALA A 12 -3.32 9.76 4.35
N MET A 13 -3.88 9.24 5.44
CA MET A 13 -4.88 9.97 6.18
C MET A 13 -4.16 11.20 6.74
N ASN A 14 -4.29 12.34 6.08
CA ASN A 14 -4.02 13.65 6.70
C ASN A 14 -5.11 13.90 7.76
N ILE A 15 -4.95 13.28 8.92
CA ILE A 15 -5.72 13.62 10.12
C ILE A 15 -4.84 14.59 10.89
N THR A 16 -5.23 15.85 10.94
CA THR A 16 -4.64 16.80 11.88
C THR A 16 -5.13 16.45 13.30
N LEU A 17 -4.21 16.47 14.26
CA LEU A 17 -4.45 16.08 15.66
C LEU A 17 -5.56 16.90 16.35
N ASP A 18 -5.99 18.03 15.79
CA ASP A 18 -7.02 18.90 16.36
C ASP A 18 -8.47 18.49 16.08
N ASP A 19 -8.72 17.55 15.14
CA ASP A 19 -10.08 17.13 14.77
C ASP A 19 -10.60 15.91 15.55
N MET A 20 -9.82 15.38 16.50
CA MET A 20 -10.15 14.17 17.26
C MET A 20 -10.43 14.47 18.73
N ALA A 21 -11.47 15.21 19.04
CA ALA A 21 -12.02 15.26 20.40
C ALA A 21 -13.25 14.34 20.52
N PRO A 22 -13.63 13.82 21.66
CA PRO A 22 -12.93 13.12 22.73
C PRO A 22 -13.46 11.67 22.93
N ALA A 23 -12.79 10.65 22.55
CA ALA A 23 -12.96 9.29 23.06
C ALA A 23 -11.88 8.29 22.64
N ILE A 24 -10.71 8.71 22.19
CA ILE A 24 -9.57 7.79 22.11
C ILE A 24 -8.88 7.84 23.45
N ARG A 25 -9.13 6.83 24.30
CA ARG A 25 -8.19 6.51 25.38
C ARG A 25 -6.88 6.22 24.68
N LEU A 26 -5.96 7.20 24.71
CA LEU A 26 -4.57 6.94 24.33
C LEU A 26 -4.10 5.76 25.18
N PRO A 27 -3.52 4.72 24.61
CA PRO A 27 -2.92 3.66 25.42
C PRO A 27 -1.92 4.33 26.38
N GLU A 28 -1.94 3.87 27.64
CA GLU A 28 -0.99 4.31 28.66
C GLU A 28 0.40 4.39 28.01
N PHE A 29 1.00 5.59 28.00
CA PHE A 29 2.30 5.78 27.37
C PHE A 29 3.31 4.88 28.07
N ALA A 30 3.84 3.91 27.35
CA ALA A 30 5.04 3.21 27.81
C ALA A 30 6.09 4.27 28.19
N PRO A 31 6.90 4.05 29.25
CA PRO A 31 7.96 4.98 29.63
C PRO A 31 8.73 5.40 28.38
N LEU A 32 9.06 6.70 28.23
CA LEU A 32 9.71 7.25 27.03
C LEU A 32 10.94 6.42 26.61
N ALA A 33 11.68 5.86 27.55
CA ALA A 33 12.82 4.97 27.28
C ALA A 33 12.39 3.67 26.54
N THR A 34 11.28 3.06 26.93
CA THR A 34 10.73 1.85 26.27
C THR A 34 10.22 2.19 24.88
N ALA A 35 9.52 3.30 24.73
CA ALA A 35 9.03 3.77 23.43
C ALA A 35 10.18 4.08 22.46
N ALA A 36 11.29 4.66 22.97
CA ALA A 36 12.48 4.93 22.14
C ALA A 36 13.19 3.63 21.72
N ALA A 37 13.26 2.63 22.60
CA ALA A 37 13.83 1.33 22.27
C ALA A 37 12.98 0.59 21.23
N ASP A 38 11.66 0.57 21.40
CA ASP A 38 10.72 0.00 20.44
C ASP A 38 10.83 0.65 19.05
N TYR A 39 10.89 1.98 19.02
CA TYR A 39 11.09 2.74 17.79
C TYR A 39 12.38 2.36 17.08
N ASP A 40 13.49 2.21 17.84
CA ASP A 40 14.79 1.85 17.27
C ASP A 40 14.79 0.44 16.67
N VAL A 41 14.09 -0.51 17.28
CA VAL A 41 13.87 -1.86 16.71
C VAL A 41 13.14 -1.76 15.36
N VAL A 42 12.02 -1.03 15.31
CA VAL A 42 11.23 -0.86 14.08
C VAL A 42 12.05 -0.15 12.99
N ARG A 43 12.80 0.87 13.36
CA ARG A 43 13.70 1.60 12.45
C ARG A 43 14.75 0.68 11.83
N ARG A 44 15.41 -0.20 12.63
CA ARG A 44 16.39 -1.19 12.13
C ARG A 44 15.73 -2.20 11.19
N ALA A 45 14.56 -2.70 11.56
CA ALA A 45 13.80 -3.61 10.70
C ALA A 45 13.43 -2.98 9.33
N ILE A 46 12.94 -1.74 9.33
CA ILE A 46 12.65 -0.99 8.09
C ILE A 46 13.92 -0.80 7.26
N ALA A 47 15.04 -0.44 7.88
CA ALA A 47 16.32 -0.26 7.19
C ALA A 47 16.78 -1.57 6.54
N HIS A 48 16.68 -2.70 7.27
CA HIS A 48 17.02 -4.02 6.73
C HIS A 48 16.13 -4.41 5.54
N ILE A 49 14.80 -4.25 5.68
CA ILE A 49 13.86 -4.54 4.58
C ILE A 49 14.20 -3.68 3.36
N ARG A 50 14.37 -2.36 3.54
CA ARG A 50 14.68 -1.44 2.42
C ARG A 50 15.99 -1.76 1.72
N GLY A 51 16.99 -2.23 2.45
CA GLY A 51 18.29 -2.61 1.88
C GLY A 51 18.26 -3.97 1.16
N ASN A 52 17.35 -4.86 1.55
CA ASN A 52 17.35 -6.26 1.12
C ASN A 52 16.05 -6.74 0.48
N TRP A 53 15.10 -5.86 0.15
CA TRP A 53 13.77 -6.24 -0.29
C TRP A 53 13.76 -7.14 -1.55
N ARG A 54 14.74 -7.01 -2.45
CA ARG A 54 14.86 -7.87 -3.63
C ARG A 54 15.22 -9.33 -3.30
N SER A 55 15.90 -9.56 -2.18
CA SER A 55 16.17 -10.93 -1.72
C SER A 55 15.00 -11.57 -0.99
N GLN A 56 13.88 -10.84 -0.84
CA GLN A 56 12.65 -11.29 -0.17
C GLN A 56 12.93 -11.90 1.21
N PRO A 57 13.55 -11.14 2.16
CA PRO A 57 14.01 -11.67 3.42
C PRO A 57 12.85 -12.24 4.25
N GLU A 58 13.08 -13.40 4.86
CA GLU A 58 12.15 -14.02 5.80
C GLU A 58 12.09 -13.24 7.11
N ILE A 59 11.00 -13.43 7.86
CA ILE A 59 10.73 -12.66 9.08
C ILE A 59 11.82 -12.84 10.13
N GLU A 60 12.39 -14.04 10.20
CA GLU A 60 13.47 -14.38 11.13
C GLU A 60 14.75 -13.58 10.85
N ALA A 61 15.11 -13.40 9.58
CA ALA A 61 16.25 -12.59 9.18
C ALA A 61 16.06 -11.10 9.52
N ILE A 62 14.85 -10.59 9.28
CA ILE A 62 14.49 -9.21 9.63
C ILE A 62 14.53 -9.00 11.14
N ALA A 63 13.96 -9.93 11.91
CA ALA A 63 13.94 -9.87 13.37
C ALA A 63 15.35 -9.95 13.98
N HIS A 64 16.16 -10.87 13.48
CA HIS A 64 17.58 -10.99 13.89
C HIS A 64 18.34 -9.68 13.63
N SER A 65 18.16 -9.05 12.47
CA SER A 65 18.81 -7.77 12.16
C SER A 65 18.36 -6.62 13.08
N ALA A 66 17.15 -6.72 13.62
CA ALA A 66 16.60 -5.77 14.57
C ALA A 66 16.91 -6.11 16.03
N GLY A 67 17.52 -7.27 16.32
CA GLY A 67 17.91 -7.71 17.66
C GLY A 67 16.73 -8.19 18.53
N VAL A 68 15.68 -8.74 17.90
CA VAL A 68 14.47 -9.23 18.58
C VAL A 68 14.00 -10.54 17.96
N THR A 69 13.02 -11.20 18.61
CA THR A 69 12.36 -12.37 18.03
C THR A 69 11.36 -12.00 16.95
N ALA A 70 10.99 -12.94 16.06
CA ALA A 70 9.98 -12.72 15.02
C ALA A 70 8.63 -12.30 15.60
N THR A 71 8.24 -12.88 16.73
CA THR A 71 7.00 -12.54 17.43
C THR A 71 7.00 -11.09 17.95
N GLU A 72 8.08 -10.69 18.63
CA GLU A 72 8.25 -9.32 19.12
C GLU A 72 8.26 -8.31 17.97
N LEU A 73 9.01 -8.60 16.90
CA LEU A 73 9.03 -7.74 15.72
C LEU A 73 7.63 -7.56 15.14
N HIS A 74 6.86 -8.65 15.02
CA HIS A 74 5.50 -8.59 14.49
C HIS A 74 4.61 -7.65 15.32
N HIS A 75 4.66 -7.76 16.67
CA HIS A 75 3.89 -6.90 17.56
C HIS A 75 4.32 -5.44 17.50
N LEU A 76 5.63 -5.17 17.56
CA LEU A 76 6.17 -3.83 17.50
C LEU A 76 5.87 -3.16 16.14
N PHE A 77 6.06 -3.90 15.06
CA PHE A 77 5.84 -3.37 13.72
C PHE A 77 4.36 -3.01 13.49
N ARG A 78 3.42 -3.86 13.95
CA ARG A 78 1.99 -3.55 13.88
C ARG A 78 1.62 -2.35 14.75
N ARG A 79 2.19 -2.24 15.94
CA ARG A 79 1.94 -1.13 16.86
C ARG A 79 2.40 0.20 16.29
N TRP A 80 3.57 0.25 15.65
CA TRP A 80 4.20 1.48 15.17
C TRP A 80 3.88 1.81 13.71
N CYS A 81 3.72 0.82 12.85
CA CYS A 81 3.50 1.00 11.42
C CYS A 81 2.06 0.67 10.99
N GLY A 82 1.24 0.11 11.86
CA GLY A 82 -0.12 -0.31 11.53
C GLY A 82 -0.21 -1.57 10.66
N LEU A 83 0.91 -2.13 10.22
CA LEU A 83 0.98 -3.28 9.30
C LEU A 83 2.10 -4.26 9.72
N THR A 84 2.14 -5.44 9.10
CA THR A 84 3.18 -6.43 9.39
C THR A 84 4.46 -6.16 8.61
N PRO A 85 5.65 -6.67 9.05
CA PRO A 85 6.88 -6.59 8.27
C PRO A 85 6.73 -7.17 6.86
N LYS A 86 6.00 -8.29 6.72
CA LYS A 86 5.71 -8.92 5.42
C LYS A 86 4.86 -8.01 4.53
N ALA A 87 3.81 -7.38 5.06
CA ALA A 87 3.00 -6.44 4.29
C ALA A 87 3.80 -5.22 3.84
N PHE A 88 4.73 -4.73 4.67
CA PHE A 88 5.64 -3.65 4.29
C PHE A 88 6.58 -4.07 3.15
N LEU A 89 7.17 -5.27 3.23
CA LEU A 89 8.00 -5.83 2.15
C LEU A 89 7.18 -5.97 0.85
N GLN A 90 5.96 -6.51 0.93
CA GLN A 90 5.06 -6.64 -0.22
C GLN A 90 4.72 -5.28 -0.85
N ALA A 91 4.50 -4.24 -0.05
CA ALA A 91 4.25 -2.89 -0.53
C ALA A 91 5.44 -2.31 -1.32
N LEU A 92 6.68 -2.52 -0.84
CA LEU A 92 7.89 -2.11 -1.57
C LEU A 92 8.04 -2.88 -2.88
N THR A 93 7.85 -4.20 -2.83
CA THR A 93 7.91 -5.09 -4.00
C THR A 93 6.89 -4.67 -5.06
N LEU A 94 5.63 -4.44 -4.64
CA LEU A 94 4.55 -4.01 -5.53
C LEU A 94 4.85 -2.64 -6.16
N ASN A 95 5.34 -1.68 -5.38
CA ASN A 95 5.67 -0.35 -5.91
C ASN A 95 6.74 -0.43 -7.00
N SER A 96 7.81 -1.19 -6.76
CA SER A 96 8.86 -1.39 -7.75
C SER A 96 8.36 -2.16 -8.99
N ALA A 97 7.50 -3.15 -8.80
CA ALA A 97 6.88 -3.88 -9.91
C ALA A 97 6.02 -2.96 -10.80
N ARG A 98 5.25 -2.05 -10.18
CA ARG A 98 4.46 -1.05 -10.92
C ARG A 98 5.33 -0.14 -11.78
N GLU A 99 6.47 0.31 -11.27
CA GLU A 99 7.42 1.16 -12.00
C GLU A 99 8.02 0.43 -13.20
N LEU A 100 8.46 -0.81 -13.01
CA LEU A 100 9.00 -1.65 -14.09
C LEU A 100 7.96 -1.92 -15.18
N LEU A 101 6.73 -2.26 -14.81
CA LEU A 101 5.65 -2.48 -15.78
C LEU A 101 5.28 -1.21 -16.56
N ARG A 102 5.33 -0.03 -15.92
CA ARG A 102 5.15 1.26 -16.60
C ARG A 102 6.26 1.54 -17.60
N SER A 103 7.50 1.18 -17.29
CA SER A 103 8.64 1.30 -18.20
C SER A 103 8.70 0.23 -19.28
N SER A 104 7.60 -0.51 -19.49
CA SER A 104 7.42 -1.53 -20.54
C SER A 104 8.14 -2.85 -20.31
N ALA A 105 8.70 -3.12 -19.11
CA ALA A 105 9.25 -4.43 -18.77
C ALA A 105 8.20 -5.54 -18.95
N SER A 106 8.63 -6.75 -19.30
CA SER A 106 7.72 -7.90 -19.36
C SER A 106 7.27 -8.31 -17.95
N VAL A 107 6.14 -9.01 -17.84
CA VAL A 107 5.66 -9.56 -16.56
C VAL A 107 6.67 -10.55 -15.98
N LEU A 108 7.33 -11.33 -16.85
CA LEU A 108 8.34 -12.30 -16.46
C LEU A 108 9.59 -11.61 -15.90
N ASP A 109 10.15 -10.66 -16.63
CA ASP A 109 11.32 -9.90 -16.19
C ASP A 109 11.03 -9.14 -14.90
N THR A 110 9.86 -8.49 -14.84
CA THR A 110 9.42 -7.78 -13.64
C THR A 110 9.41 -8.69 -12.41
N ALA A 111 8.88 -9.93 -12.53
CA ALA A 111 8.84 -10.86 -11.41
C ALA A 111 10.24 -11.16 -10.85
N TYR A 112 11.21 -11.42 -11.71
CA TYR A 112 12.58 -11.70 -11.28
C TYR A 112 13.33 -10.45 -10.78
N GLU A 113 13.16 -9.31 -11.44
CA GLU A 113 13.78 -8.04 -11.03
C GLU A 113 13.33 -7.57 -9.63
N VAL A 114 12.09 -7.89 -9.24
CA VAL A 114 11.61 -7.59 -7.88
C VAL A 114 11.87 -8.70 -6.88
N GLY A 115 12.65 -9.72 -7.25
CA GLY A 115 13.08 -10.81 -6.37
C GLY A 115 12.04 -11.89 -6.12
N LEU A 116 10.97 -11.96 -6.91
CA LEU A 116 9.97 -13.01 -6.80
C LEU A 116 10.40 -14.27 -7.56
N SER A 117 9.96 -15.44 -7.09
CA SER A 117 10.33 -16.73 -7.68
C SER A 117 9.72 -16.99 -9.07
N GLY A 118 8.83 -16.13 -9.54
CA GLY A 118 8.23 -16.22 -10.87
C GLY A 118 6.94 -15.42 -11.03
N PRO A 119 6.38 -15.43 -12.26
CA PRO A 119 5.19 -14.64 -12.62
C PRO A 119 3.95 -14.93 -11.78
N GLY A 120 3.77 -16.17 -11.32
CA GLY A 120 2.64 -16.54 -10.44
C GLY A 120 2.64 -15.76 -9.14
N ARG A 121 3.81 -15.56 -8.51
CA ARG A 121 3.93 -14.76 -7.30
C ARG A 121 3.65 -13.28 -7.54
N LEU A 122 4.07 -12.77 -8.70
CA LEU A 122 3.74 -11.40 -9.10
C LEU A 122 2.23 -11.25 -9.37
N HIS A 123 1.61 -12.24 -10.00
CA HIS A 123 0.16 -12.27 -10.21
C HIS A 123 -0.58 -12.24 -8.87
N ASP A 124 -0.23 -13.09 -7.91
CA ASP A 124 -0.85 -13.13 -6.59
C ASP A 124 -0.72 -11.80 -5.87
N LEU A 125 0.46 -11.17 -5.94
CA LEU A 125 0.72 -9.86 -5.35
C LEU A 125 -0.20 -8.78 -5.94
N PHE A 126 -0.34 -8.73 -7.27
CA PHE A 126 -1.20 -7.75 -7.94
C PHE A 126 -2.68 -8.01 -7.68
N VAL A 127 -3.14 -9.26 -7.75
CA VAL A 127 -4.55 -9.59 -7.48
C VAL A 127 -4.91 -9.22 -6.04
N THR A 128 -4.03 -9.50 -5.08
CA THR A 128 -4.28 -9.19 -3.66
C THR A 128 -4.36 -7.69 -3.38
N HIS A 129 -3.53 -6.88 -4.03
CA HIS A 129 -3.39 -5.46 -3.67
C HIS A 129 -4.00 -4.49 -4.69
N GLU A 130 -4.15 -4.91 -5.94
CA GLU A 130 -4.69 -4.09 -7.04
C GLU A 130 -6.04 -4.59 -7.56
N ALA A 131 -6.47 -5.77 -7.12
CA ALA A 131 -7.64 -6.47 -7.64
C ALA A 131 -7.61 -6.66 -9.18
N MET A 132 -6.41 -6.75 -9.76
CA MET A 132 -6.19 -7.01 -11.19
C MET A 132 -4.87 -7.73 -11.41
N SER A 133 -4.69 -8.34 -12.58
CA SER A 133 -3.43 -8.98 -12.95
C SER A 133 -2.33 -7.96 -13.33
N PRO A 134 -1.04 -8.34 -13.27
CA PRO A 134 0.05 -7.48 -13.75
C PRO A 134 -0.11 -7.06 -15.21
N GLY A 135 -0.65 -7.95 -16.05
CA GLY A 135 -0.90 -7.67 -17.47
C GLY A 135 -1.99 -6.61 -17.68
N GLU A 136 -3.12 -6.76 -16.99
CA GLU A 136 -4.20 -5.76 -17.01
C GLU A 136 -3.72 -4.41 -16.48
N TRP A 137 -2.93 -4.43 -15.41
CA TRP A 137 -2.36 -3.21 -14.85
C TRP A 137 -1.41 -2.54 -15.84
N LYS A 138 -0.47 -3.29 -16.45
CA LYS A 138 0.45 -2.81 -17.50
C LYS A 138 -0.29 -2.25 -18.71
N ALA A 139 -1.39 -2.89 -19.11
CA ALA A 139 -2.24 -2.45 -20.22
C ALA A 139 -3.09 -1.21 -19.89
N GLY A 140 -2.95 -0.64 -18.70
CA GLY A 140 -3.75 0.53 -18.27
C GLY A 140 -5.22 0.21 -18.04
N GLY A 141 -5.52 -1.02 -17.63
CA GLY A 141 -6.88 -1.51 -17.39
C GLY A 141 -7.63 -1.94 -18.65
N GLU A 142 -6.94 -2.13 -19.76
CA GLU A 142 -7.58 -2.59 -21.01
C GLU A 142 -8.27 -3.94 -20.79
N GLY A 143 -9.54 -4.03 -21.20
CA GLY A 143 -10.38 -5.21 -21.01
C GLY A 143 -11.04 -5.31 -19.63
N LEU A 144 -10.67 -4.47 -18.66
CA LEU A 144 -11.34 -4.43 -17.35
C LEU A 144 -12.62 -3.59 -17.39
N THR A 145 -13.64 -4.11 -16.71
CA THR A 145 -14.79 -3.30 -16.27
C THR A 145 -14.64 -3.04 -14.79
N MET A 146 -14.59 -1.77 -14.41
CA MET A 146 -14.52 -1.30 -13.04
C MET A 146 -15.83 -0.65 -12.66
N THR A 147 -16.42 -1.09 -11.56
CA THR A 147 -17.56 -0.39 -10.98
C THR A 147 -17.08 0.64 -9.96
N TYR A 148 -17.79 1.75 -9.83
CA TYR A 148 -17.49 2.76 -8.84
C TYR A 148 -18.76 3.36 -8.24
N GLY A 149 -18.66 3.78 -6.99
CA GLY A 149 -19.75 4.49 -6.30
C GLY A 149 -19.19 5.44 -5.24
N PHE A 150 -20.03 6.43 -4.88
CA PHE A 150 -19.74 7.36 -3.80
C PHE A 150 -20.57 7.02 -2.57
N HIS A 151 -19.96 6.88 -1.44
CA HIS A 151 -20.60 6.50 -0.18
C HIS A 151 -20.27 7.52 0.91
N PRO A 152 -21.26 7.97 1.71
CA PRO A 152 -20.99 8.84 2.85
C PRO A 152 -20.05 8.13 3.86
N SER A 153 -19.09 8.87 4.38
CA SER A 153 -18.22 8.39 5.44
C SER A 153 -17.96 9.50 6.47
N PRO A 154 -17.44 9.16 7.66
CA PRO A 154 -17.05 10.18 8.65
C PRO A 154 -15.97 11.16 8.14
N PHE A 155 -15.27 10.79 7.06
CA PHE A 155 -14.16 11.56 6.49
C PHE A 155 -14.54 12.23 5.15
N GLY A 156 -15.81 12.42 4.86
CA GLY A 156 -16.32 12.92 3.59
C GLY A 156 -16.87 11.81 2.69
N MET A 157 -16.96 12.09 1.38
CA MET A 157 -17.46 11.10 0.42
C MET A 157 -16.35 10.11 0.04
N ALA A 158 -16.56 8.84 0.33
CA ALA A 158 -15.67 7.77 -0.08
C ALA A 158 -16.02 7.33 -1.52
N LEU A 159 -15.11 7.52 -2.45
CA LEU A 159 -15.15 6.92 -3.78
C LEU A 159 -14.55 5.52 -3.69
N VAL A 160 -15.37 4.51 -3.93
CA VAL A 160 -14.95 3.11 -3.96
C VAL A 160 -14.91 2.65 -5.42
N MET A 161 -13.81 2.01 -5.83
CA MET A 161 -13.71 1.38 -7.15
C MET A 161 -13.40 -0.10 -6.99
N THR A 162 -14.14 -0.94 -7.71
CA THR A 162 -13.98 -2.39 -7.66
C THR A 162 -13.79 -2.98 -9.05
N THR A 163 -13.13 -4.13 -9.09
CA THR A 163 -13.14 -5.07 -10.22
C THR A 163 -13.90 -6.33 -9.81
N PRO A 164 -14.13 -7.30 -10.71
CA PRO A 164 -14.66 -8.62 -10.32
C PRO A 164 -13.78 -9.36 -9.28
N ARG A 165 -12.53 -8.93 -9.06
CA ARG A 165 -11.59 -9.53 -8.09
C ARG A 165 -11.56 -8.82 -6.75
N GLY A 166 -12.19 -7.65 -6.61
CA GLY A 166 -12.26 -6.92 -5.35
C GLY A 166 -12.00 -5.43 -5.46
N LEU A 167 -11.58 -4.83 -4.35
CA LEU A 167 -11.32 -3.41 -4.22
C LEU A 167 -10.05 -3.01 -4.98
N ALA A 168 -10.21 -2.21 -6.03
CA ALA A 168 -9.10 -1.68 -6.82
C ALA A 168 -8.68 -0.27 -6.39
N GLY A 169 -9.57 0.49 -5.79
CA GLY A 169 -9.24 1.84 -5.34
C GLY A 169 -10.23 2.42 -4.35
N LEU A 170 -9.70 3.23 -3.44
CA LEU A 170 -10.45 4.01 -2.48
C LEU A 170 -9.88 5.44 -2.47
N ALA A 171 -10.74 6.44 -2.53
CA ALA A 171 -10.37 7.82 -2.34
C ALA A 171 -11.41 8.52 -1.47
N LEU A 172 -10.96 9.46 -0.64
CA LEU A 172 -11.84 10.33 0.13
C LEU A 172 -11.89 11.69 -0.57
N ALA A 173 -13.07 12.23 -0.71
CA ALA A 173 -13.30 13.52 -1.34
C ALA A 173 -14.04 14.46 -0.39
N ASP A 174 -13.56 15.67 -0.28
CA ASP A 174 -14.33 16.74 0.35
C ASP A 174 -15.58 17.03 -0.47
N SER A 175 -16.60 17.59 0.17
CA SER A 175 -17.83 18.00 -0.49
C SER A 175 -17.54 18.92 -1.69
N GLY A 176 -18.09 18.56 -2.85
CA GLY A 176 -17.90 19.29 -4.11
C GLY A 176 -16.63 18.92 -4.88
N LYS A 177 -15.76 18.03 -4.34
CA LYS A 177 -14.54 17.57 -5.03
C LYS A 177 -14.66 16.14 -5.60
N GLU A 178 -15.83 15.53 -5.54
CA GLU A 178 -16.07 14.14 -5.95
C GLU A 178 -15.65 13.89 -7.41
N ARG A 179 -15.99 14.84 -8.32
CA ARG A 179 -15.60 14.75 -9.73
C ARG A 179 -14.08 14.80 -9.95
N ALA A 180 -13.37 15.53 -9.09
CA ALA A 180 -11.92 15.62 -9.19
C ALA A 180 -11.29 14.30 -8.72
N ALA A 181 -11.76 13.72 -7.60
CA ALA A 181 -11.35 12.42 -7.11
C ALA A 181 -11.60 11.31 -8.15
N LEU A 182 -12.77 11.31 -8.79
CA LEU A 182 -13.09 10.36 -9.85
C LEU A 182 -12.16 10.47 -11.06
N ARG A 183 -11.84 11.70 -11.51
CA ARG A 183 -10.90 11.91 -12.61
C ARG A 183 -9.50 11.42 -12.26
N ASP A 184 -9.01 11.71 -11.04
CA ASP A 184 -7.70 11.24 -10.57
C ASP A 184 -7.66 9.71 -10.56
N MET A 185 -8.67 9.06 -9.98
CA MET A 185 -8.74 7.61 -9.94
C MET A 185 -8.80 6.98 -11.33
N LYS A 186 -9.61 7.51 -12.24
CA LYS A 186 -9.71 7.03 -13.64
C LYS A 186 -8.40 7.21 -14.40
N SER A 187 -7.58 8.20 -14.06
CA SER A 187 -6.30 8.43 -14.72
C SER A 187 -5.28 7.30 -14.50
N ARG A 188 -5.49 6.49 -13.47
CA ARG A 188 -4.61 5.34 -13.16
C ARG A 188 -4.78 4.19 -14.13
N TRP A 189 -6.00 4.00 -14.64
CA TRP A 189 -6.37 2.93 -15.58
C TRP A 189 -7.15 3.53 -16.76
N PRO A 190 -6.49 4.30 -17.64
CA PRO A 190 -7.16 5.11 -18.64
C PRO A 190 -7.89 4.31 -19.73
N LYS A 191 -7.60 3.01 -19.84
CA LYS A 191 -8.24 2.12 -20.83
C LYS A 191 -9.30 1.20 -20.22
N ALA A 192 -9.57 1.29 -18.92
CA ALA A 192 -10.63 0.53 -18.29
C ALA A 192 -12.00 1.10 -18.66
N LYS A 193 -13.00 0.23 -18.70
CA LYS A 193 -14.42 0.64 -18.80
C LYS A 193 -14.92 0.92 -17.38
N TYR A 194 -15.57 2.06 -17.19
CA TYR A 194 -16.12 2.46 -15.89
C TYR A 194 -17.63 2.45 -15.91
N VAL A 195 -18.22 1.82 -14.89
CA VAL A 195 -19.67 1.74 -14.69
C VAL A 195 -19.97 2.29 -13.29
N GLU A 196 -20.89 3.23 -13.21
CA GLU A 196 -21.34 3.75 -11.93
C GLU A 196 -22.35 2.77 -11.31
N ASP A 197 -22.16 2.47 -10.03
CA ASP A 197 -23.00 1.58 -9.26
C ASP A 197 -23.39 2.28 -7.96
N PHE A 198 -24.69 2.40 -7.74
CA PHE A 198 -25.27 3.09 -6.58
C PHE A 198 -25.73 2.12 -5.48
N ALA A 199 -25.38 0.82 -5.59
CA ALA A 199 -25.81 -0.20 -4.62
C ALA A 199 -25.12 -0.10 -3.28
#